data_691b8d82229c990bf6b1e9d9674dff31
#
_entry.id   691b8d82229c990bf6b1e9d9674dff31
#
_cell.length_a   1.000
_cell.length_b   1.000
_cell.length_c   1.000
_cell.angle_alpha   90.00
_cell.angle_beta   90.00
_cell.angle_gamma   90.00
#
_symmetry.space_group_name_H-M   'P 1'
#
loop_
_entity.id
_entity.type
_entity.pdbx_description
1 polymer ?
#
loop_
_entity_poly.entity_id
_entity_poly.type
_entity_poly.pdbx_seq_one_letter_code
_entity_poly.pdbx_strand_id
1 'polypeptide(L)'
;MSVIIIEPEDFTIIYLNSEAKKTINDIKHVFNFDIDVNNLIGVSIDIFHKNPSFQRDILRKYENLPHHAIVNIGGQTLDLKITAITDSLGNYLTSMLTLENITKEVSANKKLHHMANYDSLTDLPNRGLFLKKLSEISDQAVKKCSIMIIDLDNFSLINDTYGHKEGDIVIKEFSDRLKTIENENKQSILFSRFGGDEFLCLFSENSVNEVSILSNKIISLFSKPFDVANQKLSLNASVGIALMPDHGISSDILVGNADLALLEAKKTGKGRVCFFSDDLVNQAWEQVKISKKLRAALIEKQELSLVFQPIVDLKSNCIVARETLVRWNNPLRGWVSPAEFVPIAEQSDLIELLDSFVLEQACHAALSWQDQAHVSVNISARHFGRNTLIPLVESVLKKTCFQPDRLEIEITETAELNILDQVLSDLYTLRGMGLHISLDDFGTGHSSLSQIKNFPFSKIKIDSTFVRNAIERPECAAVIGAVATMGQRLGARVVAEGVETEAHHLLVKAEGCSEGQGYFYGKPVGNGEI
;
A
#
# COMPACT_ATOMS: atom_id res chain seq x y z
N MET A 1 -37.49 3.82 37.15
CA MET A 1 -36.55 3.90 38.30
C MET A 1 -37.07 3.00 39.40
N SER A 2 -36.26 2.11 39.92
CA SER A 2 -36.61 1.22 41.05
C SER A 2 -36.39 1.97 42.34
N VAL A 3 -37.34 1.89 43.28
CA VAL A 3 -37.31 2.56 44.57
C VAL A 3 -37.57 1.57 45.68
N ILE A 4 -36.69 1.55 46.67
CA ILE A 4 -36.81 0.74 47.91
C ILE A 4 -36.62 1.68 49.10
N ILE A 5 -37.47 1.59 50.10
CA ILE A 5 -37.33 2.35 51.34
C ILE A 5 -36.98 1.36 52.46
N ILE A 6 -35.98 1.73 53.27
CA ILE A 6 -35.34 0.85 54.24
C ILE A 6 -35.37 1.52 55.62
N GLU A 7 -35.87 0.82 56.61
CA GLU A 7 -35.85 1.24 58.01
C GLU A 7 -34.40 1.25 58.55
N PRO A 8 -33.91 2.36 59.14
CA PRO A 8 -32.49 2.48 59.54
C PRO A 8 -32.12 1.71 60.80
N GLU A 9 -33.12 1.31 61.65
CA GLU A 9 -32.83 0.61 62.90
C GLU A 9 -32.60 -0.89 62.69
N ASP A 10 -33.47 -1.57 61.95
CA ASP A 10 -33.44 -3.02 61.72
C ASP A 10 -33.14 -3.41 60.26
N PHE A 11 -32.97 -2.42 59.37
CA PHE A 11 -32.64 -2.58 57.95
C PHE A 11 -33.72 -3.31 57.17
N THR A 12 -34.96 -3.30 57.61
CA THR A 12 -36.08 -3.93 56.92
C THR A 12 -36.57 -3.08 55.76
N ILE A 13 -37.02 -3.75 54.71
CA ILE A 13 -37.66 -3.10 53.56
C ILE A 13 -39.08 -2.75 53.94
N ILE A 14 -39.41 -1.46 54.03
CA ILE A 14 -40.75 -0.97 54.36
C ILE A 14 -41.59 -0.62 53.12
N TYR A 15 -40.91 -0.40 51.99
CA TYR A 15 -41.58 -0.14 50.71
C TYR A 15 -40.68 -0.54 49.55
N LEU A 16 -41.29 -1.10 48.48
CA LEU A 16 -40.66 -1.22 47.18
C LEU A 16 -41.70 -1.07 46.06
N ASN A 17 -41.34 -0.35 45.00
CA ASN A 17 -42.23 -0.15 43.86
C ASN A 17 -42.16 -1.33 42.88
N SER A 18 -43.07 -1.36 41.86
CA SER A 18 -43.15 -2.42 40.87
C SER A 18 -41.86 -2.58 40.05
N GLU A 19 -41.16 -1.49 39.76
CA GLU A 19 -39.88 -1.54 39.04
C GLU A 19 -38.76 -2.14 39.90
N ALA A 20 -38.72 -1.89 41.19
CA ALA A 20 -37.78 -2.54 42.09
C ALA A 20 -38.01 -4.05 42.14
N LYS A 21 -39.30 -4.49 42.17
CA LYS A 21 -39.64 -5.92 42.09
C LYS A 21 -39.12 -6.56 40.81
N LYS A 22 -39.25 -5.90 39.65
CA LYS A 22 -38.73 -6.42 38.37
C LYS A 22 -37.19 -6.50 38.42
N THR A 23 -36.50 -5.44 38.84
CA THR A 23 -35.04 -5.41 38.94
C THR A 23 -34.49 -6.53 39.82
N ILE A 24 -35.11 -6.75 40.99
CA ILE A 24 -34.73 -7.85 41.89
C ILE A 24 -35.02 -9.20 41.27
N ASN A 25 -36.14 -9.37 40.57
CA ASN A 25 -36.50 -10.63 39.90
C ASN A 25 -35.50 -10.98 38.78
N ASP A 26 -35.00 -9.98 38.08
CA ASP A 26 -34.01 -10.17 37.00
C ASP A 26 -32.64 -10.64 37.53
N ILE A 27 -32.28 -10.24 38.77
CA ILE A 27 -30.98 -10.58 39.37
C ILE A 27 -31.08 -11.69 40.44
N LYS A 28 -32.28 -12.18 40.80
CA LYS A 28 -32.47 -13.15 41.89
C LYS A 28 -31.69 -14.44 41.74
N HIS A 29 -31.41 -14.85 40.49
CA HIS A 29 -30.64 -16.06 40.18
C HIS A 29 -29.18 -16.05 40.65
N VAL A 30 -28.68 -14.89 41.02
CA VAL A 30 -27.29 -14.70 41.55
C VAL A 30 -27.21 -14.99 43.02
N PHE A 31 -28.33 -14.94 43.73
CA PHE A 31 -28.38 -15.19 45.15
C PHE A 31 -28.55 -16.69 45.43
N ASN A 32 -27.83 -17.20 46.45
CA ASN A 32 -27.80 -18.65 46.77
C ASN A 32 -29.06 -19.13 47.52
N PHE A 33 -30.16 -18.40 47.48
CA PHE A 33 -31.43 -18.70 48.14
C PHE A 33 -32.58 -18.21 47.26
N ASP A 34 -33.75 -18.82 47.48
CA ASP A 34 -34.95 -18.44 46.72
C ASP A 34 -35.54 -17.16 47.27
N ILE A 35 -35.63 -16.13 46.42
CA ILE A 35 -36.18 -14.83 46.77
C ILE A 35 -37.60 -14.75 46.25
N ASP A 36 -38.59 -14.74 47.17
CA ASP A 36 -39.98 -14.37 46.81
C ASP A 36 -40.09 -12.84 46.71
N VAL A 37 -39.99 -12.33 45.50
CA VAL A 37 -40.01 -10.89 45.21
C VAL A 37 -41.32 -10.21 45.66
N ASN A 38 -42.41 -10.98 45.84
CA ASN A 38 -43.69 -10.43 46.31
C ASN A 38 -43.77 -10.23 47.82
N ASN A 39 -42.95 -10.93 48.59
CA ASN A 39 -42.94 -10.93 50.06
C ASN A 39 -41.67 -10.29 50.66
N LEU A 40 -41.10 -9.27 50.00
CA LEU A 40 -39.89 -8.60 50.47
C LEU A 40 -40.16 -7.50 51.51
N ILE A 41 -41.40 -7.04 51.67
CA ILE A 41 -41.73 -6.05 52.73
C ILE A 41 -41.60 -6.73 54.10
N GLY A 42 -40.87 -6.10 55.02
CA GLY A 42 -40.56 -6.66 56.33
C GLY A 42 -39.32 -7.57 56.35
N VAL A 43 -38.67 -7.80 55.22
CA VAL A 43 -37.40 -8.55 55.11
C VAL A 43 -36.21 -7.60 55.18
N SER A 44 -35.16 -7.99 55.93
CA SER A 44 -33.93 -7.19 55.98
C SER A 44 -33.19 -7.17 54.68
N ILE A 45 -32.66 -6.00 54.27
CA ILE A 45 -31.83 -5.83 53.07
C ILE A 45 -30.52 -6.64 53.14
N ASP A 46 -30.14 -7.13 54.29
CA ASP A 46 -28.96 -7.97 54.49
C ASP A 46 -28.94 -9.22 53.63
N ILE A 47 -30.12 -9.74 53.26
CA ILE A 47 -30.23 -10.91 52.40
C ILE A 47 -29.52 -10.73 51.05
N PHE A 48 -29.39 -9.51 50.55
CA PHE A 48 -28.71 -9.19 49.30
C PHE A 48 -27.20 -9.05 49.41
N HIS A 49 -26.62 -9.17 50.63
CA HIS A 49 -25.23 -8.86 50.89
C HIS A 49 -24.48 -10.02 51.54
N LYS A 50 -23.28 -10.32 51.05
CA LYS A 50 -22.39 -11.37 51.64
C LYS A 50 -21.80 -10.91 52.97
N ASN A 51 -21.60 -9.62 53.17
CA ASN A 51 -21.11 -9.00 54.43
C ASN A 51 -21.96 -7.75 54.74
N PRO A 52 -23.05 -7.88 55.51
CA PRO A 52 -23.98 -6.80 55.74
C PRO A 52 -23.45 -5.66 56.61
N SER A 53 -22.37 -5.85 57.37
CA SER A 53 -21.83 -4.86 58.31
C SER A 53 -21.54 -3.51 57.64
N PHE A 54 -20.96 -3.53 56.47
CA PHE A 54 -20.63 -2.32 55.71
C PHE A 54 -21.87 -1.54 55.27
N GLN A 55 -22.90 -2.22 54.79
CA GLN A 55 -24.16 -1.59 54.39
C GLN A 55 -24.93 -1.03 55.58
N ARG A 56 -24.90 -1.74 56.69
CA ARG A 56 -25.49 -1.27 57.94
C ARG A 56 -24.82 -0.01 58.43
N ASP A 57 -23.49 0.12 58.36
CA ASP A 57 -22.75 1.34 58.71
C ASP A 57 -23.10 2.54 57.83
N ILE A 58 -23.36 2.30 56.52
CA ILE A 58 -23.84 3.35 55.62
C ILE A 58 -25.24 3.83 56.03
N LEU A 59 -26.17 2.92 56.27
CA LEU A 59 -27.58 3.23 56.53
C LEU A 59 -27.84 3.81 57.91
N ARG A 60 -27.04 3.47 58.93
CA ARG A 60 -27.22 3.92 60.30
C ARG A 60 -26.91 5.40 60.52
N LYS A 61 -25.98 5.94 59.75
CA LYS A 61 -25.48 7.30 60.00
C LYS A 61 -25.91 8.23 58.86
N TYR A 62 -26.74 9.22 59.20
CA TYR A 62 -27.13 10.27 58.24
C TYR A 62 -25.94 10.92 57.51
N GLU A 63 -24.81 11.06 58.22
CA GLU A 63 -23.58 11.66 57.69
C GLU A 63 -22.95 10.87 56.53
N ASN A 64 -23.27 9.58 56.39
CA ASN A 64 -22.80 8.73 55.32
C ASN A 64 -23.66 8.82 54.05
N LEU A 65 -24.74 9.58 54.07
CA LEU A 65 -25.68 9.76 52.98
C LEU A 65 -25.59 11.19 52.40
N PRO A 66 -25.75 11.40 51.09
CA PRO A 66 -26.08 10.38 50.09
C PRO A 66 -24.90 9.46 49.77
N HIS A 67 -25.17 8.16 49.54
CA HIS A 67 -24.18 7.20 49.08
C HIS A 67 -24.49 6.76 47.63
N HIS A 68 -23.46 6.68 46.78
CA HIS A 68 -23.58 6.30 45.39
C HIS A 68 -22.60 5.17 45.04
N ALA A 69 -23.08 4.12 44.37
CA ALA A 69 -22.27 3.00 43.98
C ALA A 69 -22.76 2.39 42.66
N ILE A 70 -21.82 1.99 41.80
CA ILE A 70 -22.11 1.20 40.60
C ILE A 70 -21.70 -0.25 40.90
N VAL A 71 -22.63 -1.17 40.80
CA VAL A 71 -22.39 -2.57 41.10
C VAL A 71 -22.74 -3.46 39.91
N ASN A 72 -21.97 -4.56 39.73
CA ASN A 72 -22.24 -5.59 38.74
C ASN A 72 -22.83 -6.82 39.45
N ILE A 73 -24.08 -7.13 39.17
CA ILE A 73 -24.79 -8.27 39.75
C ILE A 73 -25.47 -9.04 38.62
N GLY A 74 -25.21 -10.34 38.52
CA GLY A 74 -25.87 -11.23 37.54
C GLY A 74 -25.69 -10.81 36.07
N GLY A 75 -24.57 -10.19 35.74
CA GLY A 75 -24.30 -9.69 34.37
C GLY A 75 -25.00 -8.34 34.09
N GLN A 76 -25.70 -7.76 35.07
CA GLN A 76 -26.29 -6.44 34.98
C GLN A 76 -25.45 -5.41 35.74
N THR A 77 -25.32 -4.22 35.21
CA THR A 77 -24.69 -3.06 35.86
C THR A 77 -25.80 -2.17 36.41
N LEU A 78 -25.83 -2.04 37.72
CA LEU A 78 -26.83 -1.26 38.44
C LEU A 78 -26.18 -0.01 39.07
N ASP A 79 -26.78 1.14 38.83
CA ASP A 79 -26.45 2.40 39.53
C ASP A 79 -27.32 2.50 40.77
N LEU A 80 -26.70 2.49 41.95
CA LEU A 80 -27.34 2.57 43.26
C LEU A 80 -27.12 3.95 43.86
N LYS A 81 -28.20 4.59 44.28
CA LYS A 81 -28.14 5.84 45.08
C LYS A 81 -28.97 5.67 46.34
N ILE A 82 -28.35 5.89 47.48
CA ILE A 82 -29.01 5.85 48.79
C ILE A 82 -29.08 7.28 49.28
N THR A 83 -30.28 7.76 49.59
CA THR A 83 -30.53 9.10 50.11
C THR A 83 -31.30 9.02 51.41
N ALA A 84 -31.02 9.94 52.33
CA ALA A 84 -31.77 10.08 53.57
C ALA A 84 -33.13 10.73 53.29
N ILE A 85 -34.17 10.25 53.94
CA ILE A 85 -35.45 10.92 54.06
C ILE A 85 -35.53 11.49 55.49
N THR A 86 -35.80 12.79 55.59
CA THR A 86 -35.86 13.50 56.85
C THR A 86 -37.26 14.11 57.12
N ASP A 87 -37.61 14.35 58.37
CA ASP A 87 -38.80 15.10 58.74
C ASP A 87 -38.64 16.61 58.45
N SER A 88 -39.69 17.40 58.79
CA SER A 88 -39.69 18.85 58.61
C SER A 88 -38.72 19.57 59.57
N LEU A 89 -38.19 18.87 60.55
CA LEU A 89 -37.20 19.36 61.52
C LEU A 89 -35.77 18.92 61.20
N GLY A 90 -35.58 18.15 60.13
CA GLY A 90 -34.27 17.64 59.67
C GLY A 90 -33.83 16.33 60.34
N ASN A 91 -34.71 15.69 61.16
CA ASN A 91 -34.38 14.41 61.79
C ASN A 91 -34.43 13.29 60.75
N TYR A 92 -33.45 12.39 60.78
CA TYR A 92 -33.37 11.22 59.88
C TYR A 92 -34.49 10.23 60.18
N LEU A 93 -35.35 9.96 59.19
CA LEU A 93 -36.49 9.05 59.33
C LEU A 93 -36.19 7.67 58.68
N THR A 94 -35.71 7.67 57.48
CA THR A 94 -35.50 6.43 56.69
C THR A 94 -34.55 6.65 55.51
N SER A 95 -34.11 5.58 54.89
CA SER A 95 -33.29 5.62 53.65
C SER A 95 -34.11 5.24 52.44
N MET A 96 -33.94 5.99 51.38
CA MET A 96 -34.43 5.64 50.04
C MET A 96 -33.29 5.16 49.18
N LEU A 97 -33.35 3.90 48.76
CA LEU A 97 -32.46 3.31 47.74
C LEU A 97 -33.12 3.39 46.36
N THR A 98 -32.46 4.01 45.43
CA THR A 98 -32.84 3.97 44.03
C THR A 98 -31.88 3.08 43.23
N LEU A 99 -32.42 2.27 42.32
CA LEU A 99 -31.69 1.37 41.46
C LEU A 99 -32.03 1.69 40.00
N GLU A 100 -31.00 1.90 39.20
CA GLU A 100 -31.15 2.08 37.77
C GLU A 100 -30.30 1.06 37.01
N ASN A 101 -30.91 0.34 36.09
CA ASN A 101 -30.17 -0.62 35.25
C ASN A 101 -29.53 0.11 34.09
N ILE A 102 -28.23 0.37 34.21
CA ILE A 102 -27.42 1.06 33.19
C ILE A 102 -26.63 0.11 32.28
N THR A 103 -26.93 -1.19 32.29
CA THR A 103 -26.20 -2.21 31.53
C THR A 103 -26.15 -1.87 30.04
N LYS A 104 -27.28 -1.47 29.45
CA LYS A 104 -27.34 -1.11 28.02
C LYS A 104 -26.53 0.13 27.73
N GLU A 105 -26.57 1.13 28.59
CA GLU A 105 -25.82 2.37 28.43
C GLU A 105 -24.31 2.11 28.52
N VAL A 106 -23.86 1.41 29.56
CA VAL A 106 -22.45 1.04 29.72
C VAL A 106 -21.96 0.19 28.57
N SER A 107 -22.77 -0.79 28.09
CA SER A 107 -22.39 -1.62 26.95
C SER A 107 -22.36 -0.83 25.65
N ALA A 108 -23.31 0.10 25.44
CA ALA A 108 -23.32 0.98 24.27
C ALA A 108 -22.11 1.94 24.29
N ASN A 109 -21.81 2.55 25.44
CA ASN A 109 -20.64 3.41 25.59
C ASN A 109 -19.33 2.66 25.37
N LYS A 110 -19.20 1.42 25.88
CA LYS A 110 -18.04 0.57 25.59
C LYS A 110 -17.91 0.27 24.09
N LYS A 111 -19.03 -0.05 23.42
CA LYS A 111 -19.02 -0.27 21.96
C LYS A 111 -18.66 1.00 21.19
N LEU A 112 -19.23 2.14 21.56
CA LEU A 112 -18.90 3.43 20.95
C LEU A 112 -17.42 3.78 21.12
N HIS A 113 -16.90 3.60 22.34
CA HIS A 113 -15.47 3.82 22.62
C HIS A 113 -14.59 2.88 21.80
N HIS A 114 -15.00 1.61 21.65
CA HIS A 114 -14.28 0.63 20.83
C HIS A 114 -14.31 1.02 19.35
N MET A 115 -15.48 1.34 18.80
CA MET A 115 -15.63 1.79 17.41
C MET A 115 -14.88 3.11 17.11
N ALA A 116 -14.76 4.00 18.08
CA ALA A 116 -14.02 5.25 17.92
C ALA A 116 -12.49 5.06 17.90
N ASN A 117 -11.97 3.98 18.47
CA ASN A 117 -10.54 3.79 18.69
C ASN A 117 -9.93 2.56 17.98
N TYR A 118 -10.75 1.62 17.49
CA TYR A 118 -10.28 0.38 16.89
C TYR A 118 -10.85 0.20 15.48
N ASP A 119 -10.08 -0.48 14.63
CA ASP A 119 -10.50 -0.85 13.28
C ASP A 119 -11.48 -2.02 13.33
N SER A 120 -12.60 -1.90 12.65
CA SER A 120 -13.69 -2.89 12.70
C SER A 120 -13.37 -4.23 12.02
N LEU A 121 -12.40 -4.26 11.11
CA LEU A 121 -12.00 -5.47 10.40
C LEU A 121 -10.96 -6.28 11.17
N THR A 122 -9.96 -5.61 11.75
CA THR A 122 -8.76 -6.22 12.33
C THR A 122 -8.74 -6.23 13.85
N ASP A 123 -9.57 -5.39 14.48
CA ASP A 123 -9.56 -5.16 15.93
C ASP A 123 -8.23 -4.58 16.46
N LEU A 124 -7.39 -4.06 15.57
CA LEU A 124 -6.23 -3.26 15.94
C LEU A 124 -6.65 -1.81 16.24
N PRO A 125 -5.88 -1.06 17.03
CA PRO A 125 -6.01 0.39 17.12
C PRO A 125 -6.18 1.03 15.74
N ASN A 126 -7.09 2.00 15.62
CA ASN A 126 -7.25 2.76 14.40
C ASN A 126 -6.25 3.94 14.32
N ARG A 127 -6.22 4.63 13.18
CA ARG A 127 -5.40 5.83 12.96
C ARG A 127 -5.53 6.87 14.08
N GLY A 128 -6.76 7.10 14.56
CA GLY A 128 -7.03 8.11 15.59
C GLY A 128 -6.36 7.78 16.92
N LEU A 129 -6.47 6.53 17.37
CA LEU A 129 -5.84 6.09 18.62
C LEU A 129 -4.31 6.07 18.49
N PHE A 130 -3.77 5.66 17.33
CA PHE A 130 -2.33 5.68 17.06
C PHE A 130 -1.75 7.10 17.19
N LEU A 131 -2.34 8.06 16.47
CA LEU A 131 -1.87 9.45 16.48
C LEU A 131 -1.97 10.07 17.87
N LYS A 132 -3.05 9.76 18.61
CA LYS A 132 -3.18 10.17 20.02
C LYS A 132 -2.05 9.61 20.87
N LYS A 133 -1.70 8.33 20.72
CA LYS A 133 -0.61 7.70 21.47
C LYS A 133 0.75 8.27 21.09
N LEU A 134 0.96 8.54 19.82
CA LEU A 134 2.18 9.17 19.33
C LEU A 134 2.32 10.61 19.88
N SER A 135 1.24 11.41 19.90
CA SER A 135 1.28 12.76 20.48
C SER A 135 1.53 12.73 22.00
N GLU A 136 0.94 11.78 22.74
CA GLU A 136 1.22 11.59 24.18
C GLU A 136 2.71 11.33 24.46
N ILE A 137 3.45 10.73 23.51
CA ILE A 137 4.89 10.51 23.61
C ILE A 137 5.66 11.78 23.21
N SER A 138 5.26 12.45 22.13
CA SER A 138 5.92 13.67 21.66
C SER A 138 5.84 14.84 22.63
N ASP A 139 4.78 14.94 23.42
CA ASP A 139 4.59 15.97 24.44
C ASP A 139 5.47 15.76 25.69
N GLN A 140 6.09 14.60 25.84
CA GLN A 140 7.00 14.31 26.96
C GLN A 140 8.45 14.59 26.55
N ALA A 141 9.09 15.55 27.17
CA ALA A 141 10.35 16.19 26.79
C ALA A 141 11.59 15.29 26.50
N VAL A 142 11.57 13.97 26.66
CA VAL A 142 12.73 13.07 26.42
C VAL A 142 12.34 11.63 26.07
N LYS A 143 11.31 11.36 25.30
CA LYS A 143 11.09 9.95 24.89
C LYS A 143 11.61 9.69 23.48
N LYS A 144 12.40 8.63 23.38
CA LYS A 144 12.86 8.03 22.14
C LYS A 144 11.81 7.02 21.67
N CYS A 145 11.41 7.11 20.41
CA CYS A 145 10.56 6.10 19.78
C CYS A 145 10.85 6.03 18.29
N SER A 146 10.38 5.00 17.66
CA SER A 146 10.32 4.90 16.20
C SER A 146 8.92 4.63 15.74
N ILE A 147 8.60 5.10 14.55
CA ILE A 147 7.39 4.72 13.84
C ILE A 147 7.74 4.01 12.56
N MET A 148 6.91 3.04 12.20
CA MET A 148 7.01 2.32 10.94
C MET A 148 5.66 2.39 10.24
N ILE A 149 5.68 2.69 8.96
CA ILE A 149 4.54 2.52 8.06
C ILE A 149 4.79 1.27 7.24
N ILE A 150 3.85 0.35 7.26
CA ILE A 150 3.91 -0.96 6.63
C ILE A 150 2.80 -1.03 5.60
N ASP A 151 3.12 -1.36 4.37
CA ASP A 151 2.17 -1.44 3.25
C ASP A 151 2.34 -2.79 2.53
N LEU A 152 1.22 -3.45 2.26
CA LEU A 152 1.22 -4.75 1.57
C LEU A 152 1.44 -4.55 0.07
N ASP A 153 2.57 -5.02 -0.42
CA ASP A 153 2.93 -4.86 -1.84
C ASP A 153 1.93 -5.56 -2.77
N ASN A 154 1.43 -4.82 -3.77
CA ASN A 154 0.48 -5.29 -4.78
C ASN A 154 -0.87 -5.80 -4.23
N PHE A 155 -1.33 -5.30 -3.08
CA PHE A 155 -2.60 -5.73 -2.47
C PHE A 155 -3.82 -5.43 -3.35
N SER A 156 -3.81 -4.34 -4.12
CA SER A 156 -4.87 -4.02 -5.08
C SER A 156 -5.11 -5.16 -6.08
N LEU A 157 -4.03 -5.81 -6.54
CA LEU A 157 -4.13 -6.95 -7.46
C LEU A 157 -4.90 -8.14 -6.85
N ILE A 158 -4.77 -8.35 -5.54
CA ILE A 158 -5.53 -9.40 -4.83
C ILE A 158 -7.01 -9.05 -4.86
N ASN A 159 -7.36 -7.79 -4.54
CA ASN A 159 -8.74 -7.33 -4.60
C ASN A 159 -9.34 -7.45 -6.01
N ASP A 160 -8.56 -7.09 -7.03
CA ASP A 160 -8.99 -7.12 -8.43
C ASP A 160 -9.14 -8.55 -8.94
N THR A 161 -8.28 -9.48 -8.47
CA THR A 161 -8.28 -10.88 -8.94
C THR A 161 -9.26 -11.77 -8.17
N TYR A 162 -9.31 -11.63 -6.84
CA TYR A 162 -10.06 -12.54 -5.96
C TYR A 162 -11.26 -11.88 -5.28
N GLY A 163 -11.37 -10.55 -5.39
CA GLY A 163 -12.44 -9.75 -4.76
C GLY A 163 -12.10 -9.27 -3.35
N HIS A 164 -12.77 -8.20 -2.91
CA HIS A 164 -12.52 -7.55 -1.62
C HIS A 164 -12.70 -8.46 -0.39
N LYS A 165 -13.54 -9.49 -0.47
CA LYS A 165 -13.73 -10.45 0.64
C LYS A 165 -12.46 -11.24 0.93
N GLU A 166 -11.77 -11.65 -0.12
CA GLU A 166 -10.49 -12.37 0.01
C GLU A 166 -9.37 -11.43 0.47
N GLY A 167 -9.35 -10.18 -0.02
CA GLY A 167 -8.47 -9.14 0.51
C GLY A 167 -8.68 -8.90 2.01
N ASP A 168 -9.91 -8.87 2.49
CA ASP A 168 -10.22 -8.74 3.93
C ASP A 168 -9.66 -9.92 4.76
N ILE A 169 -9.63 -11.12 4.20
CA ILE A 169 -9.02 -12.30 4.84
C ILE A 169 -7.50 -12.09 5.00
N VAL A 170 -6.82 -11.62 3.95
CA VAL A 170 -5.39 -11.30 3.99
C VAL A 170 -5.09 -10.25 5.06
N ILE A 171 -5.85 -9.17 5.10
CA ILE A 171 -5.70 -8.09 6.08
C ILE A 171 -5.88 -8.63 7.51
N LYS A 172 -6.89 -9.46 7.76
CA LYS A 172 -7.10 -10.10 9.08
C LYS A 172 -5.95 -11.01 9.46
N GLU A 173 -5.54 -11.89 8.56
CA GLU A 173 -4.44 -12.82 8.83
C GLU A 173 -3.14 -12.07 9.12
N PHE A 174 -2.83 -11.01 8.35
CA PHE A 174 -1.65 -10.19 8.63
C PHE A 174 -1.75 -9.49 10.00
N SER A 175 -2.91 -8.94 10.34
CA SER A 175 -3.12 -8.32 11.64
C SER A 175 -2.92 -9.31 12.79
N ASP A 176 -3.37 -10.55 12.64
CA ASP A 176 -3.20 -11.60 13.65
C ASP A 176 -1.72 -12.01 13.78
N ARG A 177 -0.98 -12.06 12.67
CA ARG A 177 0.48 -12.27 12.69
C ARG A 177 1.20 -11.11 13.41
N LEU A 178 0.80 -9.85 13.22
CA LEU A 178 1.34 -8.68 13.95
C LEU A 178 1.06 -8.76 15.46
N LYS A 179 -0.15 -9.18 15.85
CA LYS A 179 -0.53 -9.35 17.26
C LYS A 179 0.36 -10.39 17.97
N THR A 180 0.92 -11.37 17.27
CA THR A 180 1.86 -12.31 17.88
C THR A 180 3.14 -11.61 18.32
N ILE A 181 3.67 -10.69 17.49
CA ILE A 181 4.84 -9.87 17.82
C ILE A 181 4.55 -8.94 19.00
N GLU A 182 3.38 -8.27 18.98
CA GLU A 182 2.96 -7.36 20.04
C GLU A 182 2.81 -8.08 21.40
N ASN A 183 2.23 -9.28 21.40
CA ASN A 183 2.04 -10.08 22.62
C ASN A 183 3.36 -10.51 23.28
N GLU A 184 4.43 -10.71 22.50
CA GLU A 184 5.76 -10.97 23.00
C GLU A 184 6.42 -9.73 23.64
N ASN A 185 5.97 -8.50 23.24
CA ASN A 185 6.58 -7.22 23.61
C ASN A 185 5.55 -6.17 24.08
N LYS A 186 4.58 -6.59 24.89
CA LYS A 186 3.35 -5.83 25.28
C LYS A 186 3.53 -4.40 25.78
N GLN A 187 4.71 -3.99 26.22
CA GLN A 187 4.93 -2.65 26.80
C GLN A 187 5.65 -1.69 25.83
N SER A 188 6.20 -2.19 24.74
CA SER A 188 7.06 -1.40 23.86
C SER A 188 6.55 -1.25 22.42
N ILE A 189 5.60 -2.06 22.00
CA ILE A 189 5.09 -2.08 20.61
C ILE A 189 3.58 -1.85 20.61
N LEU A 190 3.11 -1.01 19.69
CA LEU A 190 1.70 -0.81 19.37
C LEU A 190 1.53 -0.91 17.85
N PHE A 191 0.79 -1.91 17.38
CA PHE A 191 0.36 -1.96 15.99
C PHE A 191 -1.02 -1.31 15.81
N SER A 192 -1.23 -0.71 14.64
CA SER A 192 -2.46 -0.03 14.25
C SER A 192 -2.73 -0.27 12.77
N ARG A 193 -3.99 -0.26 12.37
CA ARG A 193 -4.35 -0.18 10.96
C ARG A 193 -4.66 1.27 10.57
N PHE A 194 -3.97 1.78 9.55
CA PHE A 194 -4.12 3.15 9.10
C PHE A 194 -5.31 3.29 8.14
N GLY A 195 -5.52 2.30 7.27
CA GLY A 195 -6.60 2.18 6.30
C GLY A 195 -6.17 1.29 5.13
N GLY A 196 -7.11 0.69 4.41
CA GLY A 196 -6.78 -0.18 3.28
C GLY A 196 -5.80 -1.30 3.68
N ASP A 197 -4.66 -1.32 3.04
CA ASP A 197 -3.53 -2.24 3.20
C ASP A 197 -2.36 -1.65 4.04
N GLU A 198 -2.56 -0.46 4.63
CA GLU A 198 -1.54 0.23 5.41
C GLU A 198 -1.68 -0.03 6.91
N PHE A 199 -0.56 -0.38 7.54
CA PHE A 199 -0.43 -0.58 8.98
C PHE A 199 0.64 0.33 9.56
N LEU A 200 0.49 0.67 10.83
CA LEU A 200 1.44 1.47 11.59
C LEU A 200 2.00 0.66 12.75
N CYS A 201 3.25 0.89 13.07
CA CYS A 201 3.89 0.40 14.27
C CYS A 201 4.50 1.58 15.03
N LEU A 202 4.17 1.71 16.31
CA LEU A 202 4.85 2.57 17.26
C LEU A 202 5.70 1.69 18.15
N PHE A 203 7.01 1.93 18.19
CA PHE A 203 7.96 1.18 18.99
C PHE A 203 8.68 2.13 19.95
N SER A 204 8.66 1.82 21.23
CA SER A 204 9.22 2.66 22.30
C SER A 204 10.76 2.60 22.35
N GLU A 205 11.41 2.42 21.18
CA GLU A 205 12.84 2.40 20.98
C GLU A 205 13.21 3.20 19.72
N ASN A 206 14.41 3.78 19.68
CA ASN A 206 14.92 4.48 18.51
C ASN A 206 16.32 4.02 18.08
N SER A 207 16.89 3.01 18.73
CA SER A 207 18.14 2.40 18.28
C SER A 207 17.94 1.78 16.91
N VAL A 208 18.75 2.16 15.92
CA VAL A 208 18.70 1.63 14.56
C VAL A 208 18.77 0.08 14.57
N ASN A 209 19.57 -0.51 15.46
CA ASN A 209 19.70 -1.96 15.56
C ASN A 209 18.39 -2.62 16.02
N GLU A 210 17.78 -2.13 17.13
CA GLU A 210 16.54 -2.69 17.66
C GLU A 210 15.38 -2.51 16.68
N VAL A 211 15.30 -1.33 16.06
CA VAL A 211 14.30 -1.01 15.04
C VAL A 211 14.47 -1.89 13.81
N SER A 212 15.72 -2.14 13.38
CA SER A 212 16.02 -3.05 12.26
C SER A 212 15.66 -4.51 12.58
N ILE A 213 15.90 -4.97 13.79
CA ILE A 213 15.50 -6.32 14.23
C ILE A 213 13.98 -6.46 14.15
N LEU A 214 13.24 -5.49 14.70
CA LEU A 214 11.77 -5.52 14.66
C LEU A 214 11.23 -5.46 13.22
N SER A 215 11.74 -4.54 12.41
CA SER A 215 11.28 -4.39 11.02
C SER A 215 11.57 -5.63 10.17
N ASN A 216 12.73 -6.26 10.34
CA ASN A 216 13.04 -7.53 9.69
C ASN A 216 12.15 -8.69 10.19
N LYS A 217 11.79 -8.68 11.48
CA LYS A 217 10.81 -9.63 12.03
C LYS A 217 9.44 -9.46 11.37
N ILE A 218 9.00 -8.22 11.15
CA ILE A 218 7.75 -7.92 10.44
C ILE A 218 7.81 -8.44 9.00
N ILE A 219 8.87 -8.14 8.25
CA ILE A 219 9.05 -8.66 6.88
C ILE A 219 9.06 -10.19 6.87
N SER A 220 9.68 -10.83 7.86
CA SER A 220 9.73 -12.30 7.94
C SER A 220 8.36 -12.97 8.09
N LEU A 221 7.33 -12.24 8.52
CA LEU A 221 5.94 -12.75 8.57
C LEU A 221 5.40 -13.14 7.19
N PHE A 222 5.95 -12.57 6.13
CA PHE A 222 5.57 -12.84 4.74
C PHE A 222 6.24 -14.09 4.16
N SER A 223 7.22 -14.70 4.85
CA SER A 223 7.79 -16.00 4.45
C SER A 223 6.76 -17.13 4.48
N LYS A 224 5.70 -16.99 5.29
CA LYS A 224 4.58 -17.91 5.32
C LYS A 224 3.50 -17.41 4.35
N PRO A 225 3.13 -18.19 3.33
CA PRO A 225 2.06 -17.82 2.39
C PRO A 225 0.74 -17.53 3.10
N PHE A 226 -0.10 -16.73 2.44
CA PHE A 226 -1.48 -16.45 2.83
C PHE A 226 -2.44 -17.42 2.14
N ASP A 227 -3.46 -17.88 2.85
CA ASP A 227 -4.49 -18.75 2.29
C ASP A 227 -5.62 -17.89 1.71
N VAL A 228 -5.71 -17.81 0.37
CA VAL A 228 -6.69 -17.00 -0.36
C VAL A 228 -7.40 -17.88 -1.37
N ALA A 229 -8.73 -17.96 -1.31
CA ALA A 229 -9.56 -18.76 -2.23
C ALA A 229 -9.05 -20.21 -2.41
N ASN A 230 -8.61 -20.87 -1.34
CA ASN A 230 -8.00 -22.21 -1.33
C ASN A 230 -6.65 -22.29 -2.08
N GLN A 231 -5.99 -21.19 -2.33
CA GLN A 231 -4.64 -21.12 -2.90
C GLN A 231 -3.67 -20.47 -1.92
N LYS A 232 -2.40 -20.85 -1.99
CA LYS A 232 -1.33 -20.24 -1.19
C LYS A 232 -0.67 -19.13 -1.99
N LEU A 233 -0.85 -17.89 -1.55
CA LEU A 233 -0.25 -16.71 -2.17
C LEU A 233 0.94 -16.21 -1.34
N SER A 234 2.05 -15.99 -2.02
CA SER A 234 3.21 -15.29 -1.45
C SER A 234 3.02 -13.79 -1.64
N LEU A 235 3.07 -13.07 -0.53
CA LEU A 235 2.99 -11.61 -0.49
C LEU A 235 4.26 -11.05 0.13
N ASN A 236 4.48 -9.76 -0.07
CA ASN A 236 5.52 -9.01 0.59
C ASN A 236 4.93 -7.71 1.17
N ALA A 237 5.72 -7.00 1.96
CA ALA A 237 5.40 -5.66 2.41
C ALA A 237 6.63 -4.76 2.31
N SER A 238 6.38 -3.49 2.04
CA SER A 238 7.37 -2.43 2.13
C SER A 238 7.20 -1.68 3.45
N VAL A 239 8.31 -1.27 4.08
CA VAL A 239 8.31 -0.62 5.39
C VAL A 239 9.14 0.66 5.33
N GLY A 240 8.51 1.79 5.69
CA GLY A 240 9.18 3.07 5.90
C GLY A 240 9.31 3.40 7.38
N ILE A 241 10.48 3.86 7.81
CA ILE A 241 10.81 4.06 9.23
C ILE A 241 11.30 5.49 9.48
N ALA A 242 10.74 6.12 10.53
CA ALA A 242 11.24 7.36 11.09
C ALA A 242 11.52 7.23 12.60
N LEU A 243 12.59 7.88 13.05
CA LEU A 243 13.08 7.84 14.43
C LEU A 243 12.85 9.18 15.13
N MET A 244 12.33 9.17 16.35
CA MET A 244 12.24 10.34 17.22
C MET A 244 13.42 10.35 18.19
N PRO A 245 14.13 11.48 18.41
CA PRO A 245 13.86 12.81 17.83
C PRO A 245 14.56 13.08 16.49
N ASP A 246 15.42 12.19 16.00
CA ASP A 246 16.36 12.41 14.90
C ASP A 246 15.67 12.78 13.58
N HIS A 247 14.51 12.19 13.31
CA HIS A 247 13.74 12.41 12.10
C HIS A 247 12.46 13.23 12.35
N GLY A 248 12.40 13.97 13.44
CA GLY A 248 11.31 14.86 13.81
C GLY A 248 10.81 14.68 15.24
N ILE A 249 10.18 15.73 15.76
CA ILE A 249 9.67 15.78 17.15
C ILE A 249 8.14 15.84 17.23
N SER A 250 7.45 16.09 16.13
CA SER A 250 5.97 16.08 16.08
C SER A 250 5.45 14.86 15.34
N SER A 251 4.24 14.43 15.71
CA SER A 251 3.56 13.29 15.08
C SER A 251 3.42 13.44 13.56
N ASP A 252 3.06 14.64 13.08
CA ASP A 252 2.84 14.89 11.66
C ASP A 252 4.15 14.79 10.85
N ILE A 253 5.24 15.35 11.39
CA ILE A 253 6.57 15.29 10.74
C ILE A 253 7.05 13.84 10.69
N LEU A 254 6.93 13.11 11.81
CA LEU A 254 7.38 11.71 11.87
C LEU A 254 6.61 10.82 10.90
N VAL A 255 5.29 10.94 10.86
CA VAL A 255 4.45 10.18 9.92
C VAL A 255 4.81 10.54 8.48
N GLY A 256 4.94 11.84 8.14
CA GLY A 256 5.35 12.27 6.81
C GLY A 256 6.72 11.74 6.41
N ASN A 257 7.69 11.71 7.34
CA ASN A 257 9.04 11.21 7.07
C ASN A 257 9.08 9.67 6.94
N ALA A 258 8.27 8.94 7.71
CA ALA A 258 8.12 7.50 7.53
C ALA A 258 7.45 7.16 6.18
N ASP A 259 6.49 7.99 5.73
CA ASP A 259 5.84 7.83 4.43
C ASP A 259 6.82 8.05 3.26
N LEU A 260 7.69 9.07 3.34
CA LEU A 260 8.78 9.26 2.37
C LEU A 260 9.72 8.06 2.30
N ALA A 261 10.07 7.48 3.46
CA ALA A 261 10.88 6.28 3.51
C ALA A 261 10.16 5.06 2.91
N LEU A 262 8.84 4.92 3.14
CA LEU A 262 8.03 3.88 2.53
C LEU A 262 7.99 4.02 1.00
N LEU A 263 7.81 5.23 0.50
CA LEU A 263 7.82 5.52 -0.93
C LEU A 263 9.15 5.09 -1.56
N GLU A 264 10.28 5.35 -0.89
CA GLU A 264 11.60 4.91 -1.33
C GLU A 264 11.75 3.38 -1.32
N ALA A 265 11.23 2.70 -0.28
CA ALA A 265 11.22 1.24 -0.23
C ALA A 265 10.46 0.64 -1.43
N LYS A 266 9.32 1.23 -1.80
CA LYS A 266 8.54 0.80 -2.97
C LYS A 266 9.26 1.05 -4.29
N LYS A 267 9.92 2.20 -4.46
CA LYS A 267 10.68 2.56 -5.67
C LYS A 267 11.91 1.70 -5.89
N THR A 268 12.61 1.34 -4.82
CA THR A 268 13.88 0.60 -4.89
C THR A 268 13.70 -0.92 -5.00
N GLY A 269 12.45 -1.41 -5.17
CA GLY A 269 12.17 -2.81 -5.52
C GLY A 269 11.21 -3.53 -4.60
N LYS A 270 10.45 -2.82 -3.74
CA LYS A 270 9.43 -3.39 -2.83
C LYS A 270 10.00 -4.46 -1.86
N GLY A 271 9.18 -5.00 -0.97
CA GLY A 271 9.56 -6.10 -0.07
C GLY A 271 10.75 -5.80 0.85
N ARG A 272 10.94 -4.55 1.24
CA ARG A 272 12.11 -4.09 2.00
C ARG A 272 11.80 -3.00 3.01
N VAL A 273 12.81 -2.74 3.83
CA VAL A 273 12.79 -1.70 4.85
C VAL A 273 13.65 -0.52 4.39
N CYS A 274 13.12 0.71 4.52
CA CYS A 274 13.88 1.93 4.35
C CYS A 274 13.76 2.81 5.60
N PHE A 275 14.88 3.38 6.02
CA PHE A 275 14.90 4.44 7.03
C PHE A 275 14.82 5.80 6.34
N PHE A 276 14.11 6.71 6.96
CA PHE A 276 14.11 8.10 6.51
C PHE A 276 15.52 8.69 6.57
N SER A 277 15.84 9.55 5.61
CA SER A 277 17.01 10.41 5.60
C SER A 277 16.67 11.75 4.95
N ASP A 278 17.40 12.81 5.29
CA ASP A 278 17.18 14.14 4.71
C ASP A 278 17.38 14.15 3.18
N ASP A 279 18.16 13.22 2.65
CA ASP A 279 18.33 13.05 1.21
C ASP A 279 17.04 12.67 0.50
N LEU A 280 16.15 11.91 1.14
CA LEU A 280 14.83 11.55 0.58
C LEU A 280 13.95 12.78 0.40
N VAL A 281 14.01 13.73 1.34
CA VAL A 281 13.28 15.02 1.21
C VAL A 281 13.78 15.78 0.00
N ASN A 282 15.09 15.89 -0.13
CA ASN A 282 15.72 16.58 -1.26
C ASN A 282 15.34 15.91 -2.59
N GLN A 283 15.38 14.58 -2.66
CA GLN A 283 14.97 13.82 -3.83
C GLN A 283 13.49 14.04 -4.19
N ALA A 284 12.58 14.00 -3.20
CA ALA A 284 11.17 14.28 -3.40
C ALA A 284 10.92 15.69 -3.96
N TRP A 285 11.58 16.70 -3.39
CA TRP A 285 11.51 18.07 -3.90
C TRP A 285 12.05 18.21 -5.33
N GLU A 286 13.16 17.54 -5.65
CA GLU A 286 13.72 17.54 -7.00
C GLU A 286 12.76 16.86 -8.00
N GLN A 287 12.11 15.76 -7.64
CA GLN A 287 11.10 15.13 -8.48
C GLN A 287 9.91 16.06 -8.77
N VAL A 288 9.39 16.77 -7.76
CA VAL A 288 8.33 17.76 -7.95
C VAL A 288 8.78 18.89 -8.89
N LYS A 289 10.01 19.38 -8.73
CA LYS A 289 10.58 20.41 -9.62
C LYS A 289 10.72 19.90 -11.06
N ILE A 290 11.22 18.67 -11.23
CA ILE A 290 11.36 18.03 -12.55
C ILE A 290 9.99 17.86 -13.19
N SER A 291 9.02 17.31 -12.49
CA SER A 291 7.65 17.13 -12.98
C SER A 291 7.03 18.44 -13.48
N LYS A 292 7.17 19.52 -12.69
CA LYS A 292 6.65 20.84 -13.07
C LYS A 292 7.34 21.38 -14.32
N LYS A 293 8.66 21.24 -14.42
CA LYS A 293 9.44 21.71 -15.59
C LYS A 293 9.17 20.87 -16.82
N LEU A 294 9.06 19.53 -16.68
CA LEU A 294 8.72 18.63 -17.77
C LEU A 294 7.35 18.95 -18.35
N ARG A 295 6.36 19.25 -17.49
CA ARG A 295 5.04 19.68 -17.95
C ARG A 295 5.12 20.93 -18.81
N ALA A 296 5.89 21.96 -18.40
CA ALA A 296 6.09 23.16 -19.19
C ALA A 296 6.77 22.85 -20.53
N ALA A 297 7.85 22.06 -20.52
CA ALA A 297 8.58 21.66 -21.73
C ALA A 297 7.69 20.90 -22.73
N LEU A 298 6.80 20.04 -22.26
CA LEU A 298 5.85 19.29 -23.10
C LEU A 298 4.78 20.19 -23.72
N ILE A 299 4.29 21.18 -22.99
CA ILE A 299 3.28 22.12 -23.47
C ILE A 299 3.90 23.09 -24.49
N GLU A 300 5.08 23.63 -24.18
CA GLU A 300 5.77 24.61 -25.03
C GLU A 300 6.52 23.98 -26.21
N LYS A 301 6.77 22.66 -26.16
CA LYS A 301 7.45 21.86 -27.19
C LYS A 301 8.85 22.38 -27.58
N GLN A 302 9.59 22.95 -26.63
CA GLN A 302 10.88 23.62 -26.93
C GLN A 302 12.13 22.94 -26.38
N GLU A 303 12.08 22.33 -25.20
CA GLU A 303 13.26 21.79 -24.53
C GLU A 303 13.53 20.31 -24.86
N LEU A 304 12.55 19.65 -25.47
CA LEU A 304 12.60 18.24 -25.79
C LEU A 304 12.99 18.04 -27.26
N SER A 305 13.85 17.05 -27.49
CA SER A 305 14.31 16.66 -28.83
C SER A 305 14.40 15.15 -28.92
N LEU A 306 14.49 14.64 -30.14
CA LEU A 306 14.67 13.21 -30.41
C LEU A 306 16.03 12.99 -31.08
N VAL A 307 16.66 11.87 -30.67
CA VAL A 307 17.80 11.30 -31.38
C VAL A 307 17.46 9.87 -31.78
N PHE A 308 18.11 9.36 -32.82
CA PHE A 308 17.76 8.10 -33.45
C PHE A 308 18.99 7.20 -33.49
N GLN A 309 18.86 5.98 -32.97
CA GLN A 309 19.95 4.99 -32.99
C GLN A 309 19.67 3.91 -34.03
N PRO A 310 20.60 3.59 -34.91
CA PRO A 310 20.40 2.59 -35.96
C PRO A 310 20.32 1.18 -35.41
N ILE A 311 19.38 0.40 -35.96
CA ILE A 311 19.25 -1.06 -35.82
C ILE A 311 19.60 -1.65 -37.17
N VAL A 312 20.56 -2.57 -37.21
CA VAL A 312 21.17 -3.09 -38.43
C VAL A 312 20.85 -4.58 -38.58
N ASP A 313 20.44 -4.98 -39.77
CA ASP A 313 20.33 -6.39 -40.15
C ASP A 313 21.72 -7.02 -40.26
N LEU A 314 22.01 -8.05 -39.47
CA LEU A 314 23.34 -8.67 -39.36
C LEU A 314 23.78 -9.45 -40.58
N LYS A 315 22.86 -9.74 -41.52
CA LYS A 315 23.14 -10.46 -42.74
C LYS A 315 23.49 -9.50 -43.89
N SER A 316 22.70 -8.44 -44.07
CA SER A 316 22.88 -7.47 -45.18
C SER A 316 23.73 -6.27 -44.78
N ASN A 317 23.93 -6.04 -43.50
CA ASN A 317 24.58 -4.86 -42.91
C ASN A 317 23.88 -3.53 -43.23
N CYS A 318 22.57 -3.59 -43.57
CA CYS A 318 21.75 -2.41 -43.84
C CYS A 318 20.99 -1.97 -42.58
N ILE A 319 20.75 -0.66 -42.44
CA ILE A 319 19.87 -0.13 -41.41
C ILE A 319 18.43 -0.53 -41.75
N VAL A 320 17.75 -1.20 -40.83
CA VAL A 320 16.37 -1.67 -41.00
C VAL A 320 15.37 -0.89 -40.11
N ALA A 321 15.86 -0.35 -39.01
CA ALA A 321 15.05 0.49 -38.12
C ALA A 321 15.95 1.50 -37.41
N ARG A 322 15.32 2.50 -36.78
CA ARG A 322 15.98 3.39 -35.83
C ARG A 322 15.14 3.52 -34.60
N GLU A 323 15.75 3.28 -33.45
CA GLU A 323 15.11 3.51 -32.16
C GLU A 323 15.11 5.00 -31.83
N THR A 324 13.95 5.49 -31.41
CA THR A 324 13.72 6.87 -31.01
C THR A 324 14.04 7.04 -29.53
N LEU A 325 14.96 7.93 -29.22
CA LEU A 325 15.40 8.21 -27.86
C LEU A 325 15.17 9.68 -27.54
N VAL A 326 14.27 9.94 -26.58
CA VAL A 326 13.97 11.31 -26.14
C VAL A 326 15.16 11.92 -25.37
N ARG A 327 15.39 13.22 -25.58
CA ARG A 327 16.42 14.01 -24.90
C ARG A 327 15.78 15.28 -24.39
N TRP A 328 16.13 15.66 -23.17
CA TRP A 328 15.66 16.89 -22.55
C TRP A 328 16.82 17.80 -22.17
N ASN A 329 16.87 18.97 -22.79
CA ASN A 329 17.84 20.01 -22.48
C ASN A 329 17.16 21.17 -21.73
N ASN A 330 17.18 21.08 -20.40
CA ASN A 330 16.55 22.10 -19.58
C ASN A 330 17.46 23.34 -19.45
N PRO A 331 16.97 24.57 -19.69
CA PRO A 331 17.79 25.79 -19.70
C PRO A 331 18.56 26.06 -18.42
N LEU A 332 18.08 25.57 -17.27
CA LEU A 332 18.69 25.81 -15.96
C LEU A 332 19.56 24.64 -15.48
N ARG A 333 19.30 23.41 -15.94
CA ARG A 333 20.01 22.20 -15.49
C ARG A 333 20.91 21.58 -16.58
N GLY A 334 20.77 22.02 -17.82
CA GLY A 334 21.39 21.36 -18.97
C GLY A 334 20.68 20.04 -19.32
N TRP A 335 21.44 19.06 -19.77
CA TRP A 335 20.93 17.74 -20.15
C TRP A 335 20.40 16.96 -18.95
N VAL A 336 19.10 16.58 -19.00
CA VAL A 336 18.44 15.74 -18.00
C VAL A 336 18.31 14.33 -18.59
N SER A 337 18.76 13.34 -17.84
CA SER A 337 18.72 11.93 -18.31
C SER A 337 17.29 11.41 -18.45
N PRO A 338 16.95 10.65 -19.49
CA PRO A 338 15.68 9.91 -19.57
C PRO A 338 15.42 9.03 -18.36
N ALA A 339 16.44 8.38 -17.82
CA ALA A 339 16.35 7.58 -16.59
C ALA A 339 15.91 8.39 -15.34
N GLU A 340 16.03 9.72 -15.38
CA GLU A 340 15.58 10.61 -14.30
C GLU A 340 14.12 11.09 -14.53
N PHE A 341 13.77 11.53 -15.75
CA PHE A 341 12.47 12.17 -15.95
C PHE A 341 11.36 11.24 -16.47
N VAL A 342 11.69 10.15 -17.16
CA VAL A 342 10.68 9.20 -17.67
C VAL A 342 9.93 8.51 -16.52
N PRO A 343 10.60 7.99 -15.45
CA PRO A 343 9.90 7.43 -14.29
C PRO A 343 8.99 8.44 -13.58
N ILE A 344 9.38 9.74 -13.57
CA ILE A 344 8.55 10.82 -13.00
C ILE A 344 7.31 11.05 -13.87
N ALA A 345 7.45 11.00 -15.19
CA ALA A 345 6.32 11.10 -16.11
C ALA A 345 5.38 9.91 -15.94
N GLU A 346 5.91 8.70 -15.80
CA GLU A 346 5.13 7.47 -15.58
C GLU A 346 4.34 7.48 -14.27
N GLN A 347 4.83 8.13 -13.22
CA GLN A 347 4.10 8.27 -11.94
C GLN A 347 2.96 9.32 -12.00
N SER A 348 2.79 10.00 -13.13
CA SER A 348 1.82 11.08 -13.33
C SER A 348 1.12 10.99 -14.69
N ASP A 349 0.24 11.95 -14.98
CA ASP A 349 -0.40 12.14 -16.29
C ASP A 349 0.55 12.65 -17.38
N LEU A 350 1.80 12.97 -17.03
CA LEU A 350 2.78 13.50 -17.98
C LEU A 350 3.24 12.46 -18.99
N ILE A 351 3.12 11.18 -18.67
CA ILE A 351 3.54 10.11 -19.60
C ILE A 351 2.68 10.12 -20.86
N GLU A 352 1.39 10.39 -20.76
CA GLU A 352 0.51 10.48 -21.93
C GLU A 352 0.92 11.63 -22.86
N LEU A 353 1.31 12.76 -22.27
CA LEU A 353 1.82 13.91 -23.04
C LEU A 353 3.19 13.62 -23.66
N LEU A 354 4.07 12.94 -22.92
CA LEU A 354 5.40 12.58 -23.40
C LEU A 354 5.32 11.60 -24.55
N ASP A 355 4.56 10.52 -24.41
CA ASP A 355 4.41 9.49 -25.44
C ASP A 355 3.74 10.07 -26.70
N SER A 356 2.74 10.95 -26.52
CA SER A 356 2.14 11.67 -27.65
C SER A 356 3.14 12.55 -28.37
N PHE A 357 3.97 13.29 -27.64
CA PHE A 357 5.04 14.13 -28.22
C PHE A 357 6.06 13.29 -28.99
N VAL A 358 6.58 12.22 -28.33
CA VAL A 358 7.61 11.37 -28.93
C VAL A 358 7.09 10.69 -30.18
N LEU A 359 5.90 10.10 -30.13
CA LEU A 359 5.29 9.40 -31.26
C LEU A 359 5.06 10.33 -32.46
N GLU A 360 4.51 11.53 -32.21
CA GLU A 360 4.27 12.54 -33.26
C GLU A 360 5.58 13.00 -33.92
N GLN A 361 6.59 13.35 -33.10
CA GLN A 361 7.87 13.84 -33.61
C GLN A 361 8.68 12.74 -34.31
N ALA A 362 8.63 11.49 -33.82
CA ALA A 362 9.27 10.35 -34.43
C ALA A 362 8.72 10.05 -35.83
N CYS A 363 7.39 10.03 -35.96
CA CYS A 363 6.73 9.86 -37.26
C CYS A 363 7.11 10.99 -38.24
N HIS A 364 7.10 12.24 -37.78
CA HIS A 364 7.52 13.37 -38.64
C HIS A 364 8.98 13.26 -39.08
N ALA A 365 9.89 12.90 -38.18
CA ALA A 365 11.31 12.71 -38.53
C ALA A 365 11.49 11.59 -39.59
N ALA A 366 10.83 10.46 -39.40
CA ALA A 366 10.95 9.30 -40.26
C ALA A 366 10.40 9.51 -41.69
N LEU A 367 9.54 10.51 -41.91
CA LEU A 367 9.10 10.90 -43.25
C LEU A 367 10.25 11.46 -44.10
N SER A 368 11.29 12.03 -43.49
CA SER A 368 12.45 12.60 -44.20
C SER A 368 13.52 11.57 -44.54
N TRP A 369 13.47 10.33 -44.01
CA TRP A 369 14.50 9.32 -44.24
C TRP A 369 14.42 8.71 -45.64
N GLN A 370 15.56 8.68 -46.30
CA GLN A 370 15.66 8.17 -47.69
C GLN A 370 15.63 6.64 -47.77
N ASP A 371 16.10 5.94 -46.73
CA ASP A 371 16.24 4.48 -46.68
C ASP A 371 14.95 3.73 -46.29
N GLN A 372 13.86 4.46 -46.03
CA GLN A 372 12.56 3.88 -45.63
C GLN A 372 12.63 2.96 -44.41
N ALA A 373 13.66 3.11 -43.57
CA ALA A 373 13.80 2.35 -42.34
C ALA A 373 12.58 2.56 -41.41
N HIS A 374 12.28 1.56 -40.58
CA HIS A 374 11.22 1.66 -39.57
C HIS A 374 11.66 2.65 -38.48
N VAL A 375 10.69 3.31 -37.85
CA VAL A 375 10.90 4.09 -36.64
C VAL A 375 10.35 3.30 -35.47
N SER A 376 11.19 3.08 -34.46
CA SER A 376 10.82 2.37 -33.23
C SER A 376 10.63 3.37 -32.11
N VAL A 377 9.53 3.25 -31.36
CA VAL A 377 9.14 4.17 -30.30
C VAL A 377 8.76 3.41 -29.06
N ASN A 378 9.42 3.73 -27.95
CA ASN A 378 9.09 3.22 -26.63
C ASN A 378 7.77 3.83 -26.16
N ILE A 379 6.83 3.00 -25.71
CA ILE A 379 5.53 3.41 -25.18
C ILE A 379 5.36 2.83 -23.77
N SER A 380 4.95 3.69 -22.84
CA SER A 380 4.72 3.25 -21.46
C SER A 380 3.59 2.24 -21.36
N ALA A 381 3.80 1.22 -20.56
CA ALA A 381 2.81 0.21 -20.22
C ALA A 381 1.48 0.77 -19.65
N ARG A 382 1.52 1.99 -19.13
CA ARG A 382 0.33 2.66 -18.57
C ARG A 382 -0.80 2.92 -19.56
N HIS A 383 -0.50 2.94 -20.85
CA HIS A 383 -1.52 3.11 -21.90
C HIS A 383 -2.39 1.87 -22.11
N PHE A 384 -1.84 0.69 -21.86
CA PHE A 384 -2.53 -0.57 -22.14
C PHE A 384 -3.71 -0.80 -21.18
N GLY A 385 -4.81 -1.31 -21.71
CA GLY A 385 -6.03 -1.57 -20.95
C GLY A 385 -6.82 -0.34 -20.49
N ARG A 386 -6.39 0.87 -20.87
CA ARG A 386 -7.06 2.14 -20.51
C ARG A 386 -7.81 2.80 -21.66
N ASN A 387 -7.85 2.17 -22.81
CA ASN A 387 -8.43 2.73 -24.05
C ASN A 387 -7.81 4.07 -24.50
N THR A 388 -6.54 4.34 -24.13
CA THR A 388 -5.84 5.59 -24.49
C THR A 388 -4.87 5.38 -25.65
N LEU A 389 -4.25 4.19 -25.76
CA LEU A 389 -3.21 3.89 -26.74
C LEU A 389 -3.72 3.93 -28.18
N ILE A 390 -4.78 3.20 -28.48
CA ILE A 390 -5.30 3.09 -29.84
C ILE A 390 -5.73 4.47 -30.41
N PRO A 391 -6.53 5.29 -29.69
CA PRO A 391 -6.86 6.65 -30.15
C PRO A 391 -5.64 7.55 -30.32
N LEU A 392 -4.61 7.41 -29.46
CA LEU A 392 -3.37 8.15 -29.59
C LEU A 392 -2.67 7.82 -30.91
N VAL A 393 -2.43 6.54 -31.17
CA VAL A 393 -1.75 6.07 -32.39
C VAL A 393 -2.52 6.47 -33.65
N GLU A 394 -3.85 6.25 -33.67
CA GLU A 394 -4.70 6.66 -34.79
C GLU A 394 -4.62 8.17 -35.06
N SER A 395 -4.68 8.97 -33.99
CA SER A 395 -4.58 10.43 -34.11
C SER A 395 -3.24 10.86 -34.71
N VAL A 396 -2.14 10.26 -34.25
CA VAL A 396 -0.79 10.57 -34.76
C VAL A 396 -0.62 10.14 -36.21
N LEU A 397 -1.00 8.92 -36.56
CA LEU A 397 -0.91 8.42 -37.94
C LEU A 397 -1.74 9.29 -38.89
N LYS A 398 -2.94 9.67 -38.49
CA LYS A 398 -3.79 10.56 -39.29
C LYS A 398 -3.19 11.96 -39.44
N LYS A 399 -2.61 12.52 -38.36
CA LYS A 399 -2.03 13.86 -38.36
C LYS A 399 -0.75 13.94 -39.17
N THR A 400 0.09 12.92 -39.08
CA THR A 400 1.40 12.86 -39.76
C THR A 400 1.33 12.27 -41.17
N CYS A 401 0.23 11.58 -41.53
CA CYS A 401 0.11 10.77 -42.74
C CYS A 401 1.23 9.70 -42.86
N PHE A 402 1.76 9.24 -41.69
CA PHE A 402 2.82 8.24 -41.65
C PHE A 402 2.26 6.85 -41.94
N GLN A 403 3.03 6.01 -42.63
CA GLN A 403 2.63 4.65 -42.98
C GLN A 403 2.70 3.73 -41.76
N PRO A 404 1.60 3.07 -41.37
CA PRO A 404 1.58 2.22 -40.17
C PRO A 404 2.60 1.09 -40.16
N ASP A 405 2.90 0.52 -41.32
CA ASP A 405 3.85 -0.59 -41.51
C ASP A 405 5.31 -0.21 -41.29
N ARG A 406 5.61 1.09 -41.19
CA ARG A 406 6.93 1.60 -40.81
C ARG A 406 7.04 2.01 -39.34
N LEU A 407 5.93 1.94 -38.56
CA LEU A 407 5.93 2.25 -37.16
C LEU A 407 6.05 0.98 -36.33
N GLU A 408 7.03 0.99 -35.42
CA GLU A 408 7.25 -0.06 -34.44
C GLU A 408 7.04 0.50 -33.01
N ILE A 409 6.22 -0.18 -32.23
CA ILE A 409 5.98 0.15 -30.82
C ILE A 409 6.80 -0.80 -29.96
N GLU A 410 7.65 -0.25 -29.10
CA GLU A 410 8.44 -1.00 -28.12
C GLU A 410 7.75 -1.00 -26.77
N ILE A 411 7.68 -2.17 -26.13
CA ILE A 411 7.13 -2.39 -24.80
C ILE A 411 8.12 -3.20 -23.98
N THR A 412 8.38 -2.80 -22.75
CA THR A 412 9.31 -3.51 -21.86
C THR A 412 8.68 -4.79 -21.32
N GLU A 413 9.51 -5.80 -21.02
CA GLU A 413 9.09 -7.06 -20.40
C GLU A 413 8.41 -6.85 -19.05
N THR A 414 8.88 -5.87 -18.26
CA THR A 414 8.36 -5.54 -16.92
C THR A 414 7.06 -4.75 -16.95
N ALA A 415 6.57 -4.35 -18.13
CA ALA A 415 5.22 -3.83 -18.27
C ALA A 415 4.27 -4.79 -17.55
N GLU A 416 3.63 -4.38 -16.47
CA GLU A 416 2.73 -5.21 -15.64
C GLU A 416 1.63 -5.82 -16.53
N LEU A 417 1.96 -6.96 -17.18
CA LEU A 417 1.10 -7.71 -18.09
C LEU A 417 -0.04 -8.43 -17.35
N ASN A 418 -0.40 -7.91 -16.17
CA ASN A 418 -1.36 -8.51 -15.25
C ASN A 418 -2.83 -8.37 -15.67
N ILE A 419 -3.11 -7.58 -16.73
CA ILE A 419 -4.44 -7.49 -17.34
C ILE A 419 -4.36 -8.09 -18.76
N LEU A 420 -4.07 -9.38 -18.79
CA LEU A 420 -3.66 -10.09 -20.02
C LEU A 420 -4.61 -9.87 -21.20
N ASP A 421 -5.91 -10.01 -21.00
CA ASP A 421 -6.87 -9.99 -22.11
C ASP A 421 -7.00 -8.62 -22.79
N GLN A 422 -6.94 -7.53 -22.02
CA GLN A 422 -7.12 -6.17 -22.53
C GLN A 422 -5.84 -5.66 -23.20
N VAL A 423 -4.68 -5.98 -22.61
CA VAL A 423 -3.37 -5.70 -23.23
C VAL A 423 -3.23 -6.43 -24.56
N LEU A 424 -3.57 -7.72 -24.60
CA LEU A 424 -3.56 -8.51 -25.84
C LEU A 424 -4.50 -7.92 -26.90
N SER A 425 -5.69 -7.48 -26.50
CA SER A 425 -6.64 -6.82 -27.41
C SER A 425 -6.06 -5.57 -28.05
N ASP A 426 -5.41 -4.71 -27.26
CA ASP A 426 -4.75 -3.50 -27.77
C ASP A 426 -3.62 -3.85 -28.75
N LEU A 427 -2.77 -4.84 -28.42
CA LEU A 427 -1.67 -5.29 -29.25
C LEU A 427 -2.15 -5.90 -30.58
N TYR A 428 -3.20 -6.72 -30.55
CA TYR A 428 -3.80 -7.26 -31.77
C TYR A 428 -4.42 -6.16 -32.64
N THR A 429 -5.01 -5.15 -32.03
CA THR A 429 -5.57 -3.99 -32.74
C THR A 429 -4.47 -3.21 -33.44
N LEU A 430 -3.35 -2.91 -32.76
CA LEU A 430 -2.19 -2.25 -33.38
C LEU A 430 -1.61 -3.06 -34.53
N ARG A 431 -1.48 -4.37 -34.36
CA ARG A 431 -1.05 -5.27 -35.46
C ARG A 431 -2.03 -5.26 -36.64
N GLY A 432 -3.35 -5.23 -36.34
CA GLY A 432 -4.40 -5.11 -37.37
C GLY A 432 -4.34 -3.80 -38.17
N MET A 433 -3.85 -2.72 -37.52
CA MET A 433 -3.59 -1.43 -38.19
C MET A 433 -2.30 -1.47 -39.08
N GLY A 434 -1.49 -2.52 -38.98
CA GLY A 434 -0.26 -2.71 -39.75
C GLY A 434 1.03 -2.38 -38.99
N LEU A 435 0.95 -1.97 -37.71
CA LEU A 435 2.14 -1.64 -36.91
C LEU A 435 2.96 -2.90 -36.58
N HIS A 436 4.23 -2.68 -36.26
CA HIS A 436 5.11 -3.68 -35.68
C HIS A 436 5.13 -3.53 -34.16
N ILE A 437 5.26 -4.65 -33.43
CA ILE A 437 5.39 -4.69 -31.99
C ILE A 437 6.72 -5.33 -31.63
N SER A 438 7.49 -4.65 -30.78
CA SER A 438 8.77 -5.12 -30.25
C SER A 438 8.69 -5.32 -28.74
N LEU A 439 9.18 -6.46 -28.27
CA LEU A 439 9.36 -6.72 -26.84
C LEU A 439 10.77 -6.31 -26.44
N ASP A 440 10.88 -5.36 -25.51
CA ASP A 440 12.14 -4.76 -25.09
C ASP A 440 12.64 -5.30 -23.74
N ASP A 441 13.95 -5.14 -23.46
CA ASP A 441 14.65 -5.56 -22.24
C ASP A 441 14.48 -7.05 -21.89
N PHE A 442 14.36 -7.92 -22.90
CA PHE A 442 14.06 -9.33 -22.69
C PHE A 442 15.16 -10.05 -21.89
N GLY A 443 14.75 -10.76 -20.83
CA GLY A 443 15.61 -11.55 -19.96
C GLY A 443 15.95 -10.88 -18.61
N THR A 444 15.51 -9.64 -18.39
CA THR A 444 15.73 -8.92 -17.10
C THR A 444 14.57 -9.11 -16.12
N GLY A 445 13.40 -9.55 -16.59
CA GLY A 445 12.16 -9.70 -15.83
C GLY A 445 11.85 -11.15 -15.45
N HIS A 446 10.65 -11.33 -14.87
CA HIS A 446 10.11 -12.63 -14.45
C HIS A 446 9.04 -13.18 -15.39
N SER A 447 9.03 -12.76 -16.67
CA SER A 447 8.01 -13.22 -17.60
C SER A 447 8.09 -14.73 -17.83
N SER A 448 6.97 -15.38 -17.61
CA SER A 448 6.84 -16.81 -17.89
C SER A 448 6.83 -17.02 -19.41
N LEU A 449 7.66 -17.92 -19.94
CA LEU A 449 7.66 -18.35 -21.34
C LEU A 449 6.27 -18.74 -21.86
N SER A 450 5.36 -19.14 -20.95
CA SER A 450 3.97 -19.45 -21.29
C SER A 450 3.16 -18.23 -21.72
N GLN A 451 3.49 -17.04 -21.23
CA GLN A 451 2.81 -15.79 -21.58
C GLN A 451 3.24 -15.30 -22.97
N ILE A 452 4.52 -15.42 -23.29
CA ILE A 452 5.10 -14.98 -24.56
C ILE A 452 4.41 -15.61 -25.78
N LYS A 453 3.96 -16.87 -25.67
CA LYS A 453 3.31 -17.61 -26.76
C LYS A 453 2.08 -16.88 -27.34
N ASN A 454 1.38 -16.10 -26.57
CA ASN A 454 0.11 -15.47 -26.95
C ASN A 454 0.28 -14.01 -27.43
N PHE A 455 1.48 -13.46 -27.36
CA PHE A 455 1.74 -12.07 -27.77
C PHE A 455 2.05 -11.94 -29.26
N PRO A 456 1.50 -10.94 -29.95
CA PRO A 456 1.69 -10.77 -31.40
C PRO A 456 2.95 -9.96 -31.74
N PHE A 457 4.12 -10.27 -31.12
CA PHE A 457 5.32 -9.50 -31.47
C PHE A 457 5.86 -9.90 -32.86
N SER A 458 6.48 -8.92 -33.48
CA SER A 458 7.30 -9.09 -34.69
C SER A 458 8.80 -9.09 -34.36
N LYS A 459 9.18 -8.65 -33.16
CA LYS A 459 10.57 -8.45 -32.77
C LYS A 459 10.76 -8.66 -31.24
N ILE A 460 11.95 -9.16 -30.87
CA ILE A 460 12.41 -9.31 -29.46
C ILE A 460 13.79 -8.67 -29.38
N LYS A 461 13.99 -7.74 -28.41
CA LYS A 461 15.27 -7.08 -28.13
C LYS A 461 15.89 -7.72 -26.89
N ILE A 462 17.11 -8.23 -27.01
CA ILE A 462 17.87 -8.83 -25.92
C ILE A 462 18.60 -7.69 -25.20
N ASP A 463 18.41 -7.59 -23.89
CA ASP A 463 19.01 -6.55 -23.06
C ASP A 463 20.54 -6.53 -23.16
N SER A 464 21.07 -5.35 -23.16
CA SER A 464 22.50 -5.06 -23.36
C SER A 464 23.42 -5.74 -22.33
N THR A 465 22.94 -6.06 -21.13
CA THR A 465 23.73 -6.73 -20.10
C THR A 465 24.17 -8.13 -20.51
N PHE A 466 23.35 -8.85 -21.26
CA PHE A 466 23.72 -10.16 -21.80
C PHE A 466 24.82 -10.03 -22.85
N VAL A 467 24.68 -9.08 -23.78
CA VAL A 467 25.64 -8.91 -24.87
C VAL A 467 27.00 -8.45 -24.37
N ARG A 468 27.03 -7.47 -23.43
CA ARG A 468 28.28 -6.97 -22.86
C ARG A 468 29.07 -8.03 -22.10
N ASN A 469 28.36 -8.94 -21.42
CA ASN A 469 28.99 -9.99 -20.63
C ASN A 469 29.26 -11.29 -21.43
N ALA A 470 28.72 -11.44 -22.65
CA ALA A 470 28.73 -12.71 -23.38
C ALA A 470 30.12 -13.22 -23.76
N ILE A 471 31.11 -12.33 -23.90
CA ILE A 471 32.48 -12.72 -24.21
C ILE A 471 33.15 -13.38 -22.99
N GLU A 472 32.92 -12.84 -21.80
CA GLU A 472 33.56 -13.34 -20.57
C GLU A 472 32.75 -14.44 -19.90
N ARG A 473 31.43 -14.50 -20.14
CA ARG A 473 30.46 -15.40 -19.49
C ARG A 473 29.69 -16.22 -20.51
N PRO A 474 30.09 -17.49 -20.74
CA PRO A 474 29.42 -18.37 -21.70
C PRO A 474 27.92 -18.54 -21.46
N GLU A 475 27.48 -18.40 -20.20
CA GLU A 475 26.05 -18.47 -19.82
C GLU A 475 25.25 -17.36 -20.51
N CYS A 476 25.81 -16.14 -20.63
CA CYS A 476 25.16 -15.04 -21.32
C CYS A 476 25.04 -15.32 -22.84
N ALA A 477 26.08 -15.89 -23.47
CA ALA A 477 26.01 -16.31 -24.86
C ALA A 477 24.96 -17.40 -25.08
N ALA A 478 24.86 -18.37 -24.17
CA ALA A 478 23.84 -19.41 -24.22
C ALA A 478 22.41 -18.85 -24.15
N VAL A 479 22.18 -17.80 -23.31
CA VAL A 479 20.89 -17.09 -23.24
C VAL A 479 20.59 -16.42 -24.60
N ILE A 480 21.55 -15.69 -25.17
CA ILE A 480 21.39 -15.05 -26.48
C ILE A 480 20.98 -16.08 -27.54
N GLY A 481 21.70 -17.22 -27.66
CA GLY A 481 21.40 -18.28 -28.60
C GLY A 481 20.02 -18.93 -28.39
N ALA A 482 19.62 -19.10 -27.12
CA ALA A 482 18.30 -19.63 -26.79
C ALA A 482 17.17 -18.66 -27.22
N VAL A 483 17.32 -17.35 -26.96
CA VAL A 483 16.35 -16.32 -27.37
C VAL A 483 16.31 -16.21 -28.91
N ALA A 484 17.47 -16.23 -29.57
CA ALA A 484 17.54 -16.21 -31.03
C ALA A 484 16.80 -17.40 -31.66
N THR A 485 17.02 -18.61 -31.12
CA THR A 485 16.31 -19.83 -31.57
C THR A 485 14.80 -19.73 -31.32
N MET A 486 14.40 -19.22 -30.16
CA MET A 486 12.99 -19.00 -29.80
C MET A 486 12.33 -18.01 -30.79
N GLY A 487 12.95 -16.84 -30.99
CA GLY A 487 12.46 -15.83 -31.93
C GLY A 487 12.26 -16.40 -33.34
N GLN A 488 13.24 -17.12 -33.84
CA GLN A 488 13.15 -17.78 -35.17
C GLN A 488 11.94 -18.73 -35.25
N ARG A 489 11.69 -19.55 -34.22
CA ARG A 489 10.54 -20.47 -34.17
C ARG A 489 9.20 -19.77 -34.05
N LEU A 490 9.17 -18.61 -33.43
CA LEU A 490 7.96 -17.77 -33.30
C LEU A 490 7.74 -16.85 -34.50
N GLY A 491 8.69 -16.83 -35.48
CA GLY A 491 8.62 -15.93 -36.63
C GLY A 491 8.92 -14.46 -36.28
N ALA A 492 9.55 -14.21 -35.15
CA ALA A 492 9.96 -12.89 -34.68
C ALA A 492 11.45 -12.64 -34.98
N ARG A 493 11.80 -11.40 -35.30
CA ARG A 493 13.20 -10.96 -35.42
C ARG A 493 13.81 -10.80 -34.02
N VAL A 494 15.11 -11.05 -33.90
CA VAL A 494 15.81 -10.91 -32.64
C VAL A 494 16.92 -9.88 -32.79
N VAL A 495 16.87 -8.81 -31.98
CA VAL A 495 17.86 -7.74 -31.91
C VAL A 495 18.75 -7.99 -30.70
N ALA A 496 20.05 -7.94 -30.87
CA ALA A 496 21.02 -7.90 -29.79
C ALA A 496 21.39 -6.45 -29.50
N GLU A 497 21.12 -5.97 -28.27
CA GLU A 497 21.45 -4.62 -27.86
C GLU A 497 22.85 -4.50 -27.24
N GLY A 498 23.39 -3.29 -27.22
CA GLY A 498 24.69 -3.02 -26.59
C GLY A 498 25.88 -3.63 -27.35
N VAL A 499 25.78 -3.83 -28.64
CA VAL A 499 26.90 -4.25 -29.50
C VAL A 499 27.89 -3.09 -29.63
N GLU A 500 29.00 -3.14 -28.90
CA GLU A 500 29.99 -2.06 -28.83
C GLU A 500 31.29 -2.39 -29.60
N THR A 501 31.57 -3.68 -29.84
CA THR A 501 32.82 -4.15 -30.43
C THR A 501 32.55 -5.13 -31.57
N GLU A 502 33.57 -5.33 -32.43
CA GLU A 502 33.54 -6.36 -33.48
C GLU A 502 33.36 -7.78 -32.89
N ALA A 503 33.96 -8.03 -31.72
CA ALA A 503 33.80 -9.31 -31.03
C ALA A 503 32.35 -9.55 -30.61
N HIS A 504 31.64 -8.54 -30.08
CA HIS A 504 30.20 -8.63 -29.81
C HIS A 504 29.42 -8.89 -31.09
N HIS A 505 29.71 -8.17 -32.21
CA HIS A 505 29.07 -8.38 -33.50
C HIS A 505 29.18 -9.83 -33.97
N LEU A 506 30.41 -10.38 -33.97
CA LEU A 506 30.65 -11.74 -34.40
C LEU A 506 29.95 -12.77 -33.55
N LEU A 507 29.94 -12.55 -32.22
CA LEU A 507 29.26 -13.43 -31.26
C LEU A 507 27.74 -13.45 -31.49
N VAL A 508 27.07 -12.29 -31.50
CA VAL A 508 25.61 -12.24 -31.64
C VAL A 508 25.14 -12.78 -32.98
N LYS A 509 25.96 -12.61 -34.02
CA LYS A 509 25.73 -13.19 -35.33
C LYS A 509 25.89 -14.72 -35.33
N ALA A 510 26.89 -15.25 -34.62
CA ALA A 510 27.11 -16.68 -34.45
C ALA A 510 25.99 -17.35 -33.64
N GLU A 511 25.49 -16.67 -32.60
CA GLU A 511 24.36 -17.12 -31.78
C GLU A 511 23.00 -17.03 -32.53
N GLY A 512 22.95 -16.48 -33.73
CA GLY A 512 21.76 -16.51 -34.60
C GLY A 512 20.83 -15.32 -34.46
N CYS A 513 21.26 -14.21 -33.86
CA CYS A 513 20.49 -12.96 -33.90
C CYS A 513 20.30 -12.46 -35.33
N SER A 514 19.15 -11.87 -35.62
CA SER A 514 18.83 -11.32 -36.94
C SER A 514 19.28 -9.88 -37.12
N GLU A 515 19.24 -9.11 -36.04
CA GLU A 515 19.54 -7.67 -36.01
C GLU A 515 20.46 -7.34 -34.85
N GLY A 516 21.13 -6.18 -34.90
CA GLY A 516 22.00 -5.70 -33.87
C GLY A 516 21.89 -4.19 -33.69
N GLN A 517 22.02 -3.73 -32.47
CA GLN A 517 22.01 -2.33 -32.05
C GLN A 517 23.15 -2.05 -31.07
N GLY A 518 23.82 -0.91 -31.22
CA GLY A 518 24.89 -0.51 -30.35
C GLY A 518 25.86 0.45 -30.99
N TYR A 519 26.83 0.93 -30.24
CA TYR A 519 27.81 1.94 -30.69
C TYR A 519 28.72 1.44 -31.79
N PHE A 520 28.83 0.13 -31.97
CA PHE A 520 29.56 -0.46 -33.10
C PHE A 520 28.91 -0.12 -34.46
N TYR A 521 27.59 -0.03 -34.51
CA TYR A 521 26.83 0.33 -35.73
C TYR A 521 26.59 1.83 -35.86
N GLY A 522 26.44 2.52 -34.72
CA GLY A 522 26.23 3.95 -34.68
C GLY A 522 25.77 4.43 -33.31
N LYS A 523 26.16 5.64 -32.98
CA LYS A 523 25.62 6.35 -31.79
C LYS A 523 24.28 6.99 -32.16
N PRO A 524 23.42 7.25 -31.17
CA PRO A 524 22.21 8.04 -31.38
C PRO A 524 22.57 9.44 -31.94
N VAL A 525 21.94 9.81 -33.05
CA VAL A 525 22.17 11.09 -33.75
C VAL A 525 20.87 11.85 -33.97
N GLY A 526 20.94 13.17 -34.12
CA GLY A 526 19.79 14.00 -34.45
C GLY A 526 19.27 13.75 -35.85
N ASN A 527 18.01 14.07 -36.14
CA ASN A 527 17.40 13.84 -37.47
C ASN A 527 18.15 14.53 -38.61
N GLY A 528 18.81 15.65 -38.35
CA GLY A 528 19.61 16.36 -39.39
C GLY A 528 20.95 15.70 -39.73
N GLU A 529 21.35 14.65 -39.01
CA GLU A 529 22.60 13.90 -39.18
C GLU A 529 22.36 12.51 -39.82
N ILE A 530 21.08 12.16 -40.10
CA ILE A 530 20.62 10.92 -40.74
C ILE A 530 20.65 11.08 -42.31
#